data_e3d799626a27e82e2030c6bc47707907
#
_entry.id   e3d799626a27e82e2030c6bc47707907
#
_cell.length_a   1.000
_cell.length_b   1.000
_cell.length_c   1.000
_cell.angle_alpha   90.00
_cell.angle_beta   90.00
_cell.angle_gamma   90.00
#
_symmetry.space_group_name_H-M   'P 1'
#
loop_
_entity.id
_entity.type
_entity.pdbx_description
1 polymer ?
#
loop_
_entity_poly.entity_id
_entity_poly.type
_entity_poly.pdbx_seq_one_letter_code
_entity_poly.pdbx_strand_id
1 'polypeptide(L)'
;MINNLIESIGIALHNEFGDDYKIYPEKVEQGLKEPCFFISCLNPTMELFLGRRYFRTFQFCVQYIPAKRGKEKSECNNVTERLYRCLEWITAREDGLPIRGTQMRAEFFNGVLNFFINYDCFVTKTSDEVPMMEELAYKLKG
;
A
#
# COMPACT_ATOMS: atom_id res chain seq x y z
N MET A 1 11.59 -0.58 -1.09
CA MET A 1 10.43 -1.41 -1.49
C MET A 1 9.10 -0.82 -1.05
N ILE A 2 9.01 -0.32 0.16
CA ILE A 2 7.75 0.23 0.65
C ILE A 2 7.30 1.41 -0.21
N ASN A 3 8.19 2.35 -0.49
CA ASN A 3 7.82 3.51 -1.30
C ASN A 3 7.45 3.10 -2.73
N ASN A 4 8.09 2.08 -3.27
CA ASN A 4 7.73 1.58 -4.59
C ASN A 4 6.34 0.97 -4.60
N LEU A 5 5.96 0.29 -3.52
CA LEU A 5 4.60 -0.24 -3.41
C LEU A 5 3.57 0.86 -3.29
N ILE A 6 3.89 1.92 -2.56
CA ILE A 6 3.00 3.08 -2.46
C ILE A 6 2.79 3.69 -3.85
N GLU A 7 3.86 3.82 -4.63
CA GLU A 7 3.73 4.32 -6.00
C GLU A 7 2.88 3.39 -6.87
N SER A 8 3.08 2.09 -6.72
CA SER A 8 2.29 1.13 -7.51
C SER A 8 0.81 1.20 -7.15
N ILE A 9 0.50 1.35 -5.88
CA ILE A 9 -0.88 1.54 -5.44
C ILE A 9 -1.43 2.83 -6.03
N GLY A 10 -0.64 3.90 -6.01
CA GLY A 10 -1.05 5.18 -6.58
C GLY A 10 -1.35 5.08 -8.06
N ILE A 11 -0.54 4.34 -8.80
CA ILE A 11 -0.78 4.15 -10.23
C ILE A 11 -2.08 3.38 -10.45
N ALA A 12 -2.32 2.32 -9.66
CA ALA A 12 -3.55 1.55 -9.78
C ALA A 12 -4.78 2.41 -9.48
N LEU A 13 -4.68 3.26 -8.46
CA LEU A 13 -5.77 4.18 -8.14
C LEU A 13 -6.01 5.19 -9.25
N HIS A 14 -4.94 5.75 -9.79
CA HIS A 14 -5.08 6.72 -10.87
C HIS A 14 -5.71 6.10 -12.11
N ASN A 15 -5.31 4.88 -12.44
CA ASN A 15 -5.87 4.18 -13.59
C ASN A 15 -7.35 3.90 -13.43
N GLU A 16 -7.80 3.65 -12.20
CA GLU A 16 -9.19 3.33 -11.93
C GLU A 16 -10.04 4.59 -11.79
N PHE A 17 -9.54 5.60 -11.07
CA PHE A 17 -10.36 6.74 -10.68
C PHE A 17 -10.16 8.00 -11.51
N GLY A 18 -9.00 8.12 -12.17
CA GLY A 18 -8.75 9.24 -13.05
C GLY A 18 -8.25 10.49 -12.33
N ASP A 19 -8.24 11.59 -13.05
CA ASP A 19 -7.63 12.83 -12.58
C ASP A 19 -8.47 13.61 -11.57
N ASP A 20 -9.75 13.28 -11.47
CA ASP A 20 -10.64 14.01 -10.56
C ASP A 20 -10.45 13.62 -9.11
N TYR A 21 -9.67 12.55 -8.85
CA TYR A 21 -9.39 12.08 -7.51
C TYR A 21 -7.93 12.35 -7.20
N LYS A 22 -7.67 13.14 -6.17
CA LYS A 22 -6.29 13.43 -5.77
C LYS A 22 -5.74 12.26 -4.98
N ILE A 23 -4.47 11.95 -5.21
CA ILE A 23 -3.80 10.84 -4.54
C ILE A 23 -2.58 11.41 -3.83
N TYR A 24 -2.56 11.25 -2.51
CA TYR A 24 -1.49 11.77 -1.68
C TYR A 24 -0.74 10.59 -1.07
N PRO A 25 0.57 10.46 -1.35
CA PRO A 25 1.37 9.38 -0.72
C PRO A 25 1.63 9.64 0.75
N GLU A 26 1.37 10.86 1.22
CA GLU A 26 1.51 11.22 2.61
C GLU A 26 0.37 12.14 2.99
N LYS A 27 0.04 12.14 4.28
CA LYS A 27 -1.04 12.97 4.74
C LYS A 27 -0.66 14.45 4.65
N VAL A 28 -1.57 15.26 4.11
CA VAL A 28 -1.38 16.70 3.98
C VAL A 28 -2.28 17.39 4.99
N GLU A 29 -1.74 18.38 5.69
CA GLU A 29 -2.51 19.09 6.71
C GLU A 29 -3.32 20.22 6.15
N GLN A 30 -2.86 20.82 5.05
CA GLN A 30 -3.53 21.96 4.44
C GLN A 30 -3.61 21.76 2.94
N GLY A 31 -4.60 22.40 2.33
CA GLY A 31 -4.74 22.34 0.89
C GLY A 31 -5.30 21.04 0.36
N LEU A 32 -5.95 20.29 1.23
CA LEU A 32 -6.55 19.03 0.86
C LEU A 32 -7.69 19.26 -0.13
N LYS A 33 -7.67 18.51 -1.23
CA LYS A 33 -8.73 18.60 -2.24
C LYS A 33 -9.50 17.29 -2.28
N GLU A 34 -10.77 17.38 -1.95
CA GLU A 34 -11.66 16.22 -1.95
C GLU A 34 -12.32 16.07 -3.32
N PRO A 35 -12.57 14.87 -3.79
CA PRO A 35 -12.25 13.59 -3.14
C PRO A 35 -10.77 13.25 -3.29
N CYS A 36 -10.26 12.53 -2.31
CA CYS A 36 -8.84 12.21 -2.35
C CYS A 36 -8.54 10.90 -1.63
N PHE A 37 -7.36 10.36 -1.92
CA PHE A 37 -6.84 9.16 -1.29
C PHE A 37 -5.54 9.46 -0.57
N PHE A 38 -5.36 8.83 0.58
CA PHE A 38 -4.07 8.80 1.27
C PHE A 38 -3.62 7.35 1.35
N ILE A 39 -2.34 7.13 1.13
CA ILE A 39 -1.76 5.78 1.16
C ILE A 39 -0.72 5.73 2.28
N SER A 40 -0.84 4.77 3.17
CA SER A 40 0.14 4.60 4.23
C SER A 40 0.44 3.12 4.43
N CYS A 41 1.67 2.83 4.81
CA CYS A 41 2.10 1.48 5.12
C CYS A 41 2.03 1.28 6.62
N LEU A 42 1.38 0.19 7.02
CA LEU A 42 1.26 -0.21 8.41
C LEU A 42 2.03 -1.52 8.59
N ASN A 43 2.67 -1.68 9.72
CA ASN A 43 3.23 -2.96 10.16
C ASN A 43 3.98 -3.74 9.08
N PRO A 44 5.02 -3.17 8.45
CA PRO A 44 5.81 -3.97 7.52
C PRO A 44 6.61 -5.02 8.29
N THR A 45 6.70 -6.23 7.75
CA THR A 45 7.44 -7.33 8.38
C THR A 45 8.48 -7.87 7.43
N MET A 46 9.43 -8.62 8.02
CA MET A 46 10.45 -9.30 7.26
C MET A 46 10.93 -10.48 8.09
N GLU A 47 10.68 -11.68 7.61
CA GLU A 47 11.03 -12.90 8.34
C GLU A 47 11.87 -13.79 7.46
N LEU A 48 12.94 -14.35 8.05
CA LEU A 48 13.76 -15.33 7.35
C LEU A 48 12.95 -16.58 7.06
N PHE A 49 12.92 -16.98 5.79
CA PHE A 49 12.17 -18.16 5.39
C PHE A 49 13.11 -19.36 5.20
N LEU A 50 14.10 -19.22 4.32
CA LEU A 50 15.02 -20.32 4.05
C LEU A 50 16.26 -19.75 3.36
N GLY A 51 17.44 -20.03 3.89
CA GLY A 51 18.68 -19.55 3.31
C GLY A 51 18.73 -18.04 3.25
N ARG A 52 18.76 -17.50 2.04
CA ARG A 52 18.75 -16.05 1.83
C ARG A 52 17.39 -15.52 1.49
N ARG A 53 16.36 -16.35 1.56
CA ARG A 53 15.00 -15.95 1.20
C ARG A 53 14.29 -15.46 2.45
N TYR A 54 13.61 -14.34 2.30
CA TYR A 54 12.82 -13.72 3.35
C TYR A 54 11.40 -13.57 2.87
N PHE A 55 10.47 -13.73 3.79
CA PHE A 55 9.06 -13.45 3.53
C PHE A 55 8.75 -12.08 4.10
N ARG A 56 8.21 -11.19 3.26
CA ARG A 56 7.87 -9.84 3.68
C ARG A 56 6.39 -9.64 3.53
N THR A 57 5.78 -9.00 4.53
CA THR A 57 4.39 -8.60 4.45
C THR A 57 4.31 -7.09 4.60
N PHE A 58 3.43 -6.49 3.81
CA PHE A 58 3.21 -5.05 3.85
C PHE A 58 1.72 -4.84 3.93
N GLN A 59 1.27 -4.31 5.07
CA GLN A 59 -0.13 -3.92 5.21
C GLN A 59 -0.25 -2.44 4.89
N PHE A 60 -1.17 -2.12 3.99
CA PHE A 60 -1.41 -0.74 3.61
C PHE A 60 -2.81 -0.34 3.99
N CYS A 61 -2.96 0.93 4.32
CA CYS A 61 -4.25 1.56 4.48
C CYS A 61 -4.40 2.60 3.39
N VAL A 62 -5.43 2.44 2.56
CA VAL A 62 -5.79 3.43 1.56
C VAL A 62 -7.02 4.14 2.12
N GLN A 63 -6.84 5.39 2.49
CA GLN A 63 -7.89 6.17 3.10
C GLN A 63 -8.55 7.05 2.04
N TYR A 64 -9.87 7.03 1.99
CA TYR A 64 -10.61 7.82 0.99
C TYR A 64 -11.48 8.84 1.70
N ILE A 65 -11.33 10.09 1.32
CA ILE A 65 -12.12 11.19 1.85
C ILE A 65 -13.10 11.63 0.76
N PRO A 66 -14.41 11.43 0.98
CA PRO A 66 -15.40 11.73 -0.06
C PRO A 66 -15.64 13.24 -0.22
N ALA A 67 -16.14 13.61 -1.40
CA ALA A 67 -16.46 14.99 -1.71
C ALA A 67 -17.91 15.33 -1.38
N LYS A 68 -18.82 14.39 -1.56
CA LYS A 68 -20.25 14.68 -1.50
C LYS A 68 -20.76 14.72 -0.06
N ARG A 69 -21.27 15.88 0.32
CA ARG A 69 -21.84 16.03 1.64
C ARG A 69 -23.22 15.39 1.71
N GLY A 70 -23.48 14.68 2.82
CA GLY A 70 -24.77 14.06 3.04
C GLY A 70 -24.94 12.71 2.36
N LYS A 71 -23.98 12.30 1.53
CA LYS A 71 -24.03 11.01 0.85
C LYS A 71 -22.70 10.28 0.95
N GLU A 72 -21.95 10.57 2.01
CA GLU A 72 -20.61 10.04 2.16
C GLU A 72 -20.59 8.51 2.20
N LYS A 73 -21.56 7.91 2.90
CA LYS A 73 -21.56 6.47 3.02
C LYS A 73 -21.83 5.79 1.69
N SER A 74 -22.79 6.31 0.92
CA SER A 74 -23.11 5.74 -0.38
C SER A 74 -21.92 5.88 -1.34
N GLU A 75 -21.28 7.05 -1.33
CA GLU A 75 -20.10 7.27 -2.14
C GLU A 75 -18.98 6.31 -1.75
N CYS A 76 -18.74 6.15 -0.47
CA CYS A 76 -17.70 5.26 0.01
C CYS A 76 -18.00 3.80 -0.29
N ASN A 77 -19.26 3.40 -0.27
CA ASN A 77 -19.63 2.04 -0.67
C ASN A 77 -19.26 1.77 -2.13
N ASN A 78 -19.52 2.73 -3.00
CA ASN A 78 -19.18 2.59 -4.41
C ASN A 78 -17.66 2.54 -4.59
N VAL A 79 -16.93 3.39 -3.89
CA VAL A 79 -15.47 3.39 -3.96
C VAL A 79 -14.91 2.08 -3.44
N THR A 80 -15.49 1.54 -2.36
CA THR A 80 -15.03 0.28 -1.81
C THR A 80 -15.07 -0.84 -2.84
N GLU A 81 -16.16 -0.94 -3.60
CA GLU A 81 -16.26 -1.99 -4.62
C GLU A 81 -15.20 -1.82 -5.70
N ARG A 82 -14.91 -0.59 -6.06
CA ARG A 82 -13.87 -0.32 -7.05
C ARG A 82 -12.48 -0.61 -6.50
N LEU A 83 -12.24 -0.36 -5.23
CA LEU A 83 -10.95 -0.67 -4.61
C LEU A 83 -10.70 -2.16 -4.58
N TYR A 84 -11.72 -2.97 -4.27
CA TYR A 84 -11.55 -4.42 -4.31
C TYR A 84 -11.06 -4.90 -5.68
N ARG A 85 -11.55 -4.27 -6.75
CA ARG A 85 -11.15 -4.67 -8.10
C ARG A 85 -9.79 -4.14 -8.48
N CYS A 86 -9.54 -2.86 -8.25
CA CYS A 86 -8.34 -2.23 -8.80
C CYS A 86 -7.08 -2.52 -7.99
N LEU A 87 -7.21 -2.87 -6.72
CA LEU A 87 -6.05 -3.09 -5.87
C LEU A 87 -5.74 -4.58 -5.67
N GLU A 88 -6.57 -5.48 -6.17
CA GLU A 88 -6.25 -6.91 -6.03
C GLU A 88 -4.93 -7.25 -6.70
N TRP A 89 -4.62 -6.61 -7.84
CA TRP A 89 -3.37 -6.82 -8.54
C TRP A 89 -2.73 -5.46 -8.81
N ILE A 90 -1.50 -5.29 -8.32
CA ILE A 90 -0.70 -4.11 -8.67
C ILE A 90 0.58 -4.58 -9.33
N THR A 91 1.25 -3.68 -10.04
CA THR A 91 2.48 -4.00 -10.74
C THR A 91 3.66 -3.44 -9.97
N ALA A 92 4.60 -4.32 -9.60
CA ALA A 92 5.78 -3.90 -8.88
C ALA A 92 6.63 -2.98 -9.75
N ARG A 93 7.11 -1.89 -9.16
CA ARG A 93 7.93 -0.93 -9.88
C ARG A 93 9.33 -1.47 -10.17
N GLU A 94 9.83 -2.35 -9.31
CA GLU A 94 11.21 -2.83 -9.44
C GLU A 94 11.39 -3.76 -10.64
N ASP A 95 10.44 -4.68 -10.86
CA ASP A 95 10.60 -5.70 -11.88
C ASP A 95 9.41 -5.83 -12.83
N GLY A 96 8.38 -5.02 -12.65
CA GLY A 96 7.21 -5.05 -13.52
C GLY A 96 6.31 -6.24 -13.33
N LEU A 97 6.53 -7.06 -12.29
CA LEU A 97 5.74 -8.24 -12.08
C LEU A 97 4.49 -7.93 -11.24
N PRO A 98 3.41 -8.69 -11.44
CA PRO A 98 2.20 -8.46 -10.66
C PRO A 98 2.36 -8.94 -9.23
N ILE A 99 1.76 -8.22 -8.31
CA ILE A 99 1.68 -8.59 -6.91
C ILE A 99 0.21 -8.62 -6.52
N ARG A 100 -0.20 -9.70 -5.86
CA ARG A 100 -1.58 -9.87 -5.48
C ARG A 100 -1.83 -9.35 -4.08
N GLY A 101 -2.88 -8.55 -3.95
CA GLY A 101 -3.34 -8.09 -2.65
C GLY A 101 -4.19 -9.12 -1.96
N THR A 102 -4.04 -9.23 -0.65
CA THR A 102 -4.75 -10.19 0.17
C THR A 102 -5.33 -9.50 1.39
N GLN A 103 -6.23 -10.20 2.09
CA GLN A 103 -6.82 -9.73 3.33
C GLN A 103 -7.40 -8.33 3.20
N MET A 104 -8.15 -8.13 2.15
CA MET A 104 -8.79 -6.84 1.88
C MET A 104 -10.02 -6.67 2.74
N ARG A 105 -10.13 -5.51 3.38
CA ARG A 105 -11.32 -5.15 4.14
C ARG A 105 -11.47 -3.65 4.19
N ALA A 106 -12.68 -3.19 4.48
CA ALA A 106 -12.97 -1.78 4.49
C ALA A 106 -13.73 -1.42 5.77
N GLU A 107 -13.44 -0.23 6.29
CA GLU A 107 -14.15 0.32 7.45
C GLU A 107 -14.51 1.76 7.15
N PHE A 108 -15.76 2.11 7.41
CA PHE A 108 -16.23 3.47 7.27
C PHE A 108 -16.39 4.07 8.67
N PHE A 109 -15.63 5.14 8.92
CA PHE A 109 -15.63 5.75 10.25
C PHE A 109 -15.42 7.26 10.11
N ASN A 110 -16.27 8.03 10.79
CA ASN A 110 -16.19 9.50 10.82
C ASN A 110 -16.21 10.10 9.41
N GLY A 111 -17.03 9.55 8.52
CA GLY A 111 -17.15 10.07 7.17
C GLY A 111 -15.98 9.75 6.26
N VAL A 112 -15.08 8.87 6.71
CA VAL A 112 -13.88 8.51 5.94
C VAL A 112 -13.85 7.00 5.77
N LEU A 113 -13.48 6.57 4.56
CA LEU A 113 -13.32 5.15 4.26
C LEU A 113 -11.87 4.75 4.48
N ASN A 114 -11.66 3.69 5.25
CA ASN A 114 -10.34 3.10 5.44
C ASN A 114 -10.33 1.72 4.80
N PHE A 115 -9.51 1.54 3.79
CA PHE A 115 -9.41 0.29 3.06
C PHE A 115 -8.06 -0.33 3.36
N PHE A 116 -8.07 -1.56 3.88
CA PHE A 116 -6.86 -2.27 4.28
C PHE A 116 -6.58 -3.39 3.31
N ILE A 117 -5.31 -3.54 2.95
CA ILE A 117 -4.88 -4.58 2.02
C ILE A 117 -3.43 -4.96 2.32
N ASN A 118 -3.14 -6.24 2.20
CA ASN A 118 -1.79 -6.74 2.38
C ASN A 118 -1.17 -7.11 1.04
N TYR A 119 0.11 -6.78 0.87
CA TYR A 119 0.90 -7.26 -0.25
C TYR A 119 2.08 -8.00 0.33
N ASP A 120 2.16 -9.30 0.03
CA ASP A 120 3.17 -10.19 0.59
C ASP A 120 4.05 -10.69 -0.53
N CYS A 121 5.34 -10.85 -0.24
CA CYS A 121 6.25 -11.37 -1.26
C CYS A 121 7.46 -12.00 -0.62
N PHE A 122 8.11 -12.87 -1.40
CA PHE A 122 9.42 -13.38 -1.03
C PHE A 122 10.48 -12.50 -1.66
N VAL A 123 11.54 -12.23 -0.90
CA VAL A 123 12.71 -11.53 -1.42
C VAL A 123 13.94 -12.36 -1.13
N THR A 124 14.92 -12.25 -2.00
CA THR A 124 16.18 -12.95 -1.83
C THR A 124 17.27 -11.91 -1.64
N LYS A 125 18.04 -12.03 -0.56
CA LYS A 125 19.18 -11.16 -0.34
C LYS A 125 20.40 -11.77 -0.99
N THR A 126 21.12 -10.93 -1.74
CA THR A 126 22.41 -11.36 -2.27
C THR A 126 23.49 -11.13 -1.23
N SER A 127 24.67 -11.67 -1.46
CA SER A 127 25.79 -11.44 -0.56
C SER A 127 26.15 -9.94 -0.47
N ASP A 128 25.86 -9.18 -1.50
CA ASP A 128 26.14 -7.75 -1.50
C ASP A 128 25.18 -6.97 -0.61
N GLU A 129 24.05 -7.56 -0.26
CA GLU A 129 23.05 -6.91 0.58
C GLU A 129 23.24 -7.23 2.06
N VAL A 130 24.18 -8.12 2.38
CA VAL A 130 24.46 -8.47 3.77
C VAL A 130 25.20 -7.30 4.41
N PRO A 131 24.75 -6.79 5.57
CA PRO A 131 25.49 -5.70 6.24
C PRO A 131 26.88 -6.15 6.60
N MET A 132 27.84 -5.31 6.40
CA MET A 132 29.20 -5.61 6.74
C MET A 132 29.37 -5.35 8.19
N MET A 133 29.08 -5.28 8.71
CA MET A 133 28.85 -5.15 9.73
C MET A 133 28.26 -4.62 10.44
N GLU A 134 27.55 -4.30 10.10
CA GLU A 134 26.67 -4.13 10.29
C GLU A 134 26.39 -4.40 10.37
N GLU A 135 27.02 -4.26 10.05
CA GLU A 135 26.67 -4.70 9.67
C GLU A 135 26.60 -5.28 10.18
N LEU A 136 27.35 -5.46 10.81
CA LEU A 136 27.25 -6.21 11.14
C LEU A 136 26.73 -6.40 12.10
N ALA A 137 26.57 -5.96 12.65
CA ALA A 137 25.81 -6.50 13.28
C ALA A 137 24.92 -7.26 12.94
N TYR A 138 24.83 -7.36 12.44
CA TYR A 138 24.02 -8.13 11.89
C TYR A 138 24.51 -9.15 11.35
N LYS A 139 25.47 -9.09 11.28
CA LYS A 139 25.95 -9.82 10.87
C LYS A 139 26.24 -10.48 11.56
N LEU A 140 26.38 -10.15 12.03
CA LEU A 140 26.34 -10.66 12.58
C LEU A 140 25.44 -10.92 13.14
N LYS A 141 24.81 -10.69 13.21
CA LYS A 141 23.81 -11.01 13.44
C LYS A 141 23.19 -11.54 12.75
N GLY A 142 23.41 -11.32 12.37
CA GLY A 142 22.65 -12.11 11.78
C GLY A 142 22.24 -12.15 10.58
#